data_9a05945d53c9139c2f592f9b68b88f61
#
_entry.id   9a05945d53c9139c2f592f9b68b88f61
#
_cell.length_a   1.000
_cell.length_b   1.000
_cell.length_c   1.000
_cell.angle_alpha   90.00
_cell.angle_beta   90.00
_cell.angle_gamma   90.00
#
_symmetry.space_group_name_H-M   'P 1'
#
loop_
_entity.id
_entity.type
_entity.pdbx_description
1 polymer ?
#
loop_
_entity_poly.entity_id
_entity_poly.type
_entity_poly.pdbx_seq_one_letter_code
_entity_poly.pdbx_strand_id
1 'polypeptide(L)'
;SDTICPWCYIGKKELEKAINKLNNIEFSISYKPFQLDPTMPINGVDRKRYINRKFGEDTAKEVGNKIKEAGKLVGIDFNYEKIIRTPNTLNSHRILKWAEKDNKQNEALELLFYSYFTEGKDVGDNEELIKISKKLNLNSEKIKKDLETDIDVKKIELEEWSYRDLGI
;
A
#
# COMPACT_ATOMS: atom_id res chain seq x y z
N SER A 1 6.15 1.77 -4.88
CA SER A 1 4.91 1.00 -4.68
C SER A 1 3.90 1.86 -3.92
N ASP A 2 2.62 1.81 -4.29
CA ASP A 2 1.55 2.40 -3.48
C ASP A 2 0.77 1.32 -2.74
N THR A 3 0.43 1.56 -1.48
CA THR A 3 -0.27 0.62 -0.60
C THR A 3 -1.70 0.30 -1.02
N ILE A 4 -2.25 1.05 -1.98
CA ILE A 4 -3.57 0.84 -2.60
C ILE A 4 -3.49 0.43 -4.08
N CYS A 5 -2.30 0.09 -4.58
CA CYS A 5 -2.10 -0.36 -5.95
C CYS A 5 -2.24 -1.88 -6.05
N PRO A 6 -3.28 -2.43 -6.70
CA PRO A 6 -3.47 -3.87 -6.79
C PRO A 6 -2.36 -4.56 -7.60
N TRP A 7 -1.84 -3.89 -8.65
CA TRP A 7 -0.73 -4.42 -9.42
C TRP A 7 0.58 -4.46 -8.63
N CYS A 8 0.78 -3.54 -7.68
CA CYS A 8 1.92 -3.59 -6.76
C CYS A 8 1.83 -4.80 -5.82
N TYR A 9 0.61 -5.15 -5.36
CA TYR A 9 0.41 -6.33 -4.53
C TYR A 9 0.68 -7.62 -5.33
N ILE A 10 0.12 -7.72 -6.55
CA ILE A 10 0.38 -8.85 -7.46
C ILE A 10 1.88 -8.95 -7.75
N GLY A 11 2.53 -7.84 -8.14
CA GLY A 11 3.96 -7.80 -8.44
C GLY A 11 4.84 -8.22 -7.27
N LYS A 12 4.48 -7.82 -6.03
CA LYS A 12 5.15 -8.30 -4.82
C LYS A 12 5.08 -9.83 -4.70
N LYS A 13 3.90 -10.42 -4.88
CA LYS A 13 3.73 -11.89 -4.82
C LYS A 13 4.48 -12.62 -5.93
N GLU A 14 4.48 -12.07 -7.14
CA GLU A 14 5.26 -12.63 -8.25
C GLU A 14 6.77 -12.57 -7.98
N LEU A 15 7.26 -11.44 -7.45
CA LEU A 15 8.65 -11.28 -7.06
C LEU A 15 9.05 -12.30 -5.98
N GLU A 16 8.24 -12.48 -4.94
CA GLU A 16 8.45 -13.48 -3.88
C GLU A 16 8.53 -14.90 -4.46
N LYS A 17 7.61 -15.25 -5.38
CA LYS A 17 7.65 -16.54 -6.07
C LYS A 17 8.93 -16.73 -6.91
N ALA A 18 9.38 -15.68 -7.59
CA ALA A 18 10.60 -15.74 -8.41
C ALA A 18 11.85 -15.93 -7.53
N ILE A 19 11.95 -15.17 -6.45
CA ILE A 19 13.08 -15.26 -5.49
C ILE A 19 13.15 -16.65 -4.86
N ASN A 20 12.03 -17.22 -4.45
CA ASN A 20 11.97 -18.54 -3.84
C ASN A 20 12.42 -19.68 -4.76
N LYS A 21 12.55 -19.43 -6.08
CA LYS A 21 13.11 -20.40 -7.04
C LYS A 21 14.63 -20.27 -7.20
N LEU A 22 15.25 -19.24 -6.63
CA LEU A 22 16.66 -18.93 -6.81
C LEU A 22 17.43 -19.22 -5.52
N ASN A 23 17.83 -20.48 -5.34
CA ASN A 23 18.38 -21.01 -4.09
C ASN A 23 19.78 -20.50 -3.71
N ASN A 24 20.52 -19.86 -4.63
CA ASN A 24 21.93 -19.50 -4.44
C ASN A 24 22.20 -18.00 -4.59
N ILE A 25 21.15 -17.16 -4.52
CA ILE A 25 21.26 -15.72 -4.68
C ILE A 25 20.62 -15.05 -3.45
N GLU A 26 21.37 -14.17 -2.81
CA GLU A 26 20.85 -13.32 -1.74
C GLU A 26 20.29 -12.04 -2.35
N PHE A 27 19.07 -11.68 -1.93
CA PHE A 27 18.37 -10.50 -2.42
C PHE A 27 18.16 -9.50 -1.29
N SER A 28 18.47 -8.23 -1.56
CA SER A 28 18.08 -7.10 -0.72
C SER A 28 16.95 -6.35 -1.41
N ILE A 29 15.77 -6.32 -0.79
CA ILE A 29 14.57 -5.69 -1.34
C ILE A 29 14.14 -4.55 -0.44
N SER A 30 13.86 -3.40 -1.04
CA SER A 30 13.31 -2.25 -0.33
C SER A 30 12.19 -1.63 -1.15
N TYR A 31 11.09 -1.29 -0.48
CA TYR A 31 9.92 -0.67 -1.12
C TYR A 31 9.97 0.84 -0.92
N LYS A 32 9.91 1.57 -2.01
CA LYS A 32 9.99 3.03 -2.03
C LYS A 32 8.60 3.66 -2.14
N PRO A 33 8.38 4.83 -1.53
CA PRO A 33 7.09 5.49 -1.56
C PRO A 33 6.75 5.93 -2.98
N PHE A 34 5.50 5.71 -3.37
CA PHE A 34 4.94 6.21 -4.62
C PHE A 34 3.41 6.27 -4.47
N GLN A 35 2.85 7.47 -4.42
CA GLN A 35 1.40 7.65 -4.35
C GLN A 35 0.81 7.71 -5.76
N LEU A 36 -0.18 6.87 -6.08
CA LEU A 36 -0.89 6.91 -7.36
C LEU A 36 -1.63 8.23 -7.58
N ASP A 37 -2.00 8.88 -6.49
CA ASP A 37 -2.62 10.20 -6.48
C ASP A 37 -2.12 11.01 -5.27
N PRO A 38 -0.99 11.75 -5.42
CA PRO A 38 -0.44 12.57 -4.34
C PRO A 38 -1.34 13.78 -3.98
N THR A 39 -2.35 14.06 -4.81
CA THR A 39 -3.34 15.14 -4.55
C THR A 39 -4.57 14.65 -3.78
N MET A 40 -4.60 13.38 -3.40
CA MET A 40 -5.69 12.79 -2.63
C MET A 40 -5.91 13.57 -1.33
N PRO A 41 -7.15 14.02 -1.04
CA PRO A 41 -7.44 14.66 0.25
C PRO A 41 -7.04 13.77 1.42
N ILE A 42 -6.60 14.38 2.54
CA ILE A 42 -6.11 13.65 3.72
C ILE A 42 -7.13 12.61 4.24
N ASN A 43 -8.42 12.93 4.15
CA ASN A 43 -9.50 12.03 4.57
C ASN A 43 -9.89 11.02 3.48
N GLY A 44 -9.15 10.97 2.36
CA GLY A 44 -9.51 10.13 1.21
C GLY A 44 -10.85 10.54 0.58
N VAL A 45 -11.35 9.70 -0.33
CA VAL A 45 -12.62 9.92 -1.04
C VAL A 45 -13.45 8.63 -1.10
N ASP A 46 -14.74 8.76 -1.39
CA ASP A 46 -15.59 7.59 -1.68
C ASP A 46 -15.02 6.80 -2.87
N ARG A 47 -14.80 5.50 -2.67
CA ARG A 47 -14.14 4.66 -3.67
C ARG A 47 -14.94 4.53 -4.95
N LYS A 48 -16.25 4.27 -4.85
CA LYS A 48 -17.10 4.07 -6.03
C LYS A 48 -17.09 5.31 -6.91
N ARG A 49 -17.26 6.47 -6.28
CA ARG A 49 -17.24 7.76 -6.96
C ARG A 49 -15.88 8.04 -7.60
N TYR A 50 -14.78 7.78 -6.90
CA TYR A 50 -13.43 7.98 -7.41
C TYR A 50 -13.15 7.10 -8.63
N ILE A 51 -13.43 5.80 -8.53
CA ILE A 51 -13.18 4.83 -9.59
C ILE A 51 -14.02 5.13 -10.82
N ASN A 52 -15.31 5.41 -10.65
CA ASN A 52 -16.20 5.76 -11.75
C ASN A 52 -15.76 7.06 -12.46
N ARG A 53 -15.30 8.05 -11.71
CA ARG A 53 -14.77 9.29 -12.30
C ARG A 53 -13.47 9.05 -13.09
N LYS A 54 -12.60 8.16 -12.60
CA LYS A 54 -11.27 7.91 -13.17
C LYS A 54 -11.33 7.02 -14.42
N PHE A 55 -12.19 6.02 -14.44
CA PHE A 55 -12.20 4.95 -15.45
C PHE A 55 -13.54 4.81 -16.18
N GLY A 56 -14.63 5.37 -15.67
CA GLY A 56 -15.99 5.02 -16.07
C GLY A 56 -16.47 3.70 -15.47
N GLU A 57 -17.78 3.49 -15.40
CA GLU A 57 -18.35 2.35 -14.66
C GLU A 57 -18.03 1.01 -15.34
N ASP A 58 -18.21 0.89 -16.65
CA ASP A 58 -18.02 -0.35 -17.40
C ASP A 58 -16.52 -0.74 -17.43
N THR A 59 -15.64 0.21 -17.72
CA THR A 59 -14.19 -0.02 -17.73
C THR A 59 -13.68 -0.39 -16.35
N ALA A 60 -14.18 0.25 -15.29
CA ALA A 60 -13.81 -0.06 -13.91
C ALA A 60 -14.17 -1.50 -13.54
N LYS A 61 -15.33 -2.00 -13.97
CA LYS A 61 -15.77 -3.38 -13.74
C LYS A 61 -14.90 -4.39 -14.49
N GLU A 62 -14.63 -4.13 -15.77
CA GLU A 62 -13.77 -5.00 -16.59
C GLU A 62 -12.34 -5.08 -16.02
N VAL A 63 -11.72 -3.94 -15.73
CA VAL A 63 -10.37 -3.88 -15.14
C VAL A 63 -10.36 -4.55 -13.77
N GLY A 64 -11.36 -4.32 -12.93
CA GLY A 64 -11.50 -4.96 -11.63
C GLY A 64 -11.55 -6.49 -11.72
N ASN A 65 -12.27 -7.05 -12.69
CA ASN A 65 -12.33 -8.49 -12.91
C ASN A 65 -10.98 -9.05 -13.36
N LYS A 66 -10.29 -8.39 -14.31
CA LYS A 66 -8.93 -8.80 -14.74
C LYS A 66 -7.93 -8.81 -13.58
N ILE A 67 -8.00 -7.82 -12.69
CA ILE A 67 -7.13 -7.78 -11.51
C ILE A 67 -7.49 -8.90 -10.53
N LYS A 68 -8.78 -9.17 -10.30
CA LYS A 68 -9.21 -10.30 -9.44
C LYS A 68 -8.70 -11.64 -9.98
N GLU A 69 -8.78 -11.87 -11.29
CA GLU A 69 -8.25 -13.08 -11.92
C GLU A 69 -6.74 -13.20 -11.75
N ALA A 70 -5.99 -12.13 -12.06
CA ALA A 70 -4.54 -12.11 -11.87
C ALA A 70 -4.15 -12.32 -10.40
N GLY A 71 -4.88 -11.73 -9.46
CA GLY A 71 -4.66 -11.91 -8.03
C GLY A 71 -4.84 -13.36 -7.57
N LYS A 72 -5.88 -14.05 -8.06
CA LYS A 72 -6.11 -15.47 -7.73
C LYS A 72 -4.92 -16.36 -8.11
N LEU A 73 -4.25 -16.08 -9.23
CA LEU A 73 -3.06 -16.85 -9.68
C LEU A 73 -1.88 -16.74 -8.70
N VAL A 74 -1.86 -15.68 -7.90
CA VAL A 74 -0.81 -15.43 -6.89
C VAL A 74 -1.29 -15.58 -5.45
N GLY A 75 -2.53 -16.07 -5.26
CA GLY A 75 -3.11 -16.33 -3.94
C GLY A 75 -3.68 -15.10 -3.24
N ILE A 76 -4.02 -14.04 -3.97
CA ILE A 76 -4.67 -12.85 -3.43
C ILE A 76 -6.18 -12.94 -3.66
N ASP A 77 -6.95 -12.73 -2.58
CA ASP A 77 -8.41 -12.57 -2.65
C ASP A 77 -8.79 -11.08 -2.56
N PHE A 78 -9.07 -10.48 -3.74
CA PHE A 78 -9.47 -9.08 -3.84
C PHE A 78 -10.97 -8.90 -3.54
N ASN A 79 -11.29 -8.33 -2.39
CA ASN A 79 -12.66 -8.02 -1.93
C ASN A 79 -13.01 -6.54 -2.14
N TYR A 80 -13.10 -6.11 -3.40
CA TYR A 80 -13.39 -4.70 -3.74
C TYR A 80 -14.71 -4.20 -3.17
N GLU A 81 -15.67 -5.09 -2.94
CA GLU A 81 -16.98 -4.80 -2.39
C GLU A 81 -16.93 -4.29 -0.94
N LYS A 82 -15.88 -4.67 -0.21
CA LYS A 82 -15.64 -4.20 1.16
C LYS A 82 -14.96 -2.84 1.22
N ILE A 83 -14.33 -2.40 0.13
CA ILE A 83 -13.56 -1.17 0.12
C ILE A 83 -14.49 0.02 -0.11
N ILE A 84 -14.73 0.80 0.93
CA ILE A 84 -15.63 1.96 0.89
C ILE A 84 -14.87 3.23 0.47
N ARG A 85 -13.60 3.36 0.85
CA ARG A 85 -12.80 4.57 0.64
C ARG A 85 -11.53 4.31 -0.18
N THR A 86 -11.14 5.28 -0.99
CA THR A 86 -9.80 5.41 -1.54
C THR A 86 -9.04 6.40 -0.65
N PRO A 87 -8.08 5.93 0.16
CA PRO A 87 -7.38 6.77 1.14
C PRO A 87 -6.30 7.64 0.50
N ASN A 88 -5.87 8.66 1.25
CA ASN A 88 -4.54 9.22 1.11
C ASN A 88 -3.52 8.23 1.73
N THR A 89 -2.49 7.88 0.99
CA THR A 89 -1.54 6.82 1.39
C THR A 89 -0.26 7.34 2.04
N LEU A 90 -0.14 8.65 2.27
CA LEU A 90 1.05 9.24 2.87
C LEU A 90 1.41 8.60 4.22
N ASN A 91 0.43 8.44 5.11
CA ASN A 91 0.67 7.85 6.44
C ASN A 91 1.02 6.37 6.36
N SER A 92 0.45 5.60 5.43
CA SER A 92 0.86 4.20 5.22
C SER A 92 2.30 4.10 4.71
N HIS A 93 2.77 5.05 3.89
CA HIS A 93 4.18 5.13 3.49
C HIS A 93 5.10 5.50 4.66
N ARG A 94 4.63 6.32 5.62
CA ARG A 94 5.38 6.59 6.87
C ARG A 94 5.56 5.31 7.69
N ILE A 95 4.50 4.49 7.81
CA ILE A 95 4.60 3.16 8.46
C ILE A 95 5.64 2.29 7.78
N LEU A 96 5.65 2.20 6.44
CA LEU A 96 6.65 1.42 5.70
C LEU A 96 8.08 1.91 5.96
N LYS A 97 8.28 3.21 6.00
CA LYS A 97 9.58 3.81 6.31
C LYS A 97 10.05 3.54 7.74
N TRP A 98 9.13 3.54 8.70
CA TRP A 98 9.47 3.22 10.09
C TRP A 98 9.72 1.72 10.27
N ALA A 99 8.95 0.86 9.60
CA ALA A 99 9.13 -0.58 9.60
C ALA A 99 10.46 -1.01 8.94
N GLU A 100 10.97 -0.26 7.97
CA GLU A 100 12.27 -0.50 7.32
C GLU A 100 13.41 -0.51 8.34
N LYS A 101 13.36 0.37 9.34
CA LYS A 101 14.41 0.47 10.41
C LYS A 101 14.51 -0.79 11.27
N ASP A 102 13.41 -1.53 11.37
CA ASP A 102 13.29 -2.77 12.15
C ASP A 102 13.32 -4.02 11.27
N ASN A 103 13.70 -3.89 9.99
CA ASN A 103 13.70 -4.95 8.97
C ASN A 103 12.31 -5.62 8.79
N LYS A 104 11.22 -4.85 8.98
CA LYS A 104 9.83 -5.33 8.90
C LYS A 104 9.03 -4.70 7.75
N GLN A 105 9.73 -4.06 6.81
CA GLN A 105 9.06 -3.34 5.71
C GLN A 105 8.24 -4.29 4.82
N ASN A 106 8.75 -5.48 4.54
CA ASN A 106 8.07 -6.47 3.70
C ASN A 106 6.77 -6.96 4.35
N GLU A 107 6.82 -7.28 5.65
CA GLU A 107 5.65 -7.71 6.42
C GLU A 107 4.64 -6.55 6.58
N ALA A 108 5.14 -5.33 6.78
CA ALA A 108 4.29 -4.15 6.87
C ALA A 108 3.51 -3.91 5.57
N LEU A 109 4.19 -4.01 4.42
CA LEU A 109 3.54 -3.86 3.12
C LEU A 109 2.51 -4.97 2.88
N GLU A 110 2.82 -6.21 3.25
CA GLU A 110 1.87 -7.33 3.16
C GLU A 110 0.60 -7.07 3.99
N LEU A 111 0.75 -6.63 5.24
CA LEU A 111 -0.39 -6.33 6.10
C LEU A 111 -1.21 -5.15 5.60
N LEU A 112 -0.58 -4.11 5.05
CA LEU A 112 -1.27 -2.97 4.45
C LEU A 112 -2.09 -3.40 3.24
N PHE A 113 -1.51 -4.17 2.34
CA PHE A 113 -2.23 -4.71 1.19
C PHE A 113 -3.39 -5.62 1.61
N TYR A 114 -3.16 -6.54 2.52
CA TYR A 114 -4.19 -7.45 3.01
C TYR A 114 -5.33 -6.69 3.69
N SER A 115 -5.02 -5.76 4.59
CA SER A 115 -6.02 -4.92 5.26
C SER A 115 -6.88 -4.15 4.25
N TYR A 116 -6.26 -3.55 3.24
CA TYR A 116 -7.00 -2.77 2.24
C TYR A 116 -7.78 -3.66 1.28
N PHE A 117 -7.12 -4.61 0.63
CA PHE A 117 -7.72 -5.35 -0.49
C PHE A 117 -8.59 -6.53 -0.07
N THR A 118 -8.30 -7.17 1.05
CA THR A 118 -9.03 -8.35 1.52
C THR A 118 -10.02 -8.00 2.62
N GLU A 119 -9.62 -7.20 3.60
CA GLU A 119 -10.49 -6.81 4.72
C GLU A 119 -11.32 -5.55 4.42
N GLY A 120 -10.96 -4.73 3.43
CA GLY A 120 -11.63 -3.47 3.09
C GLY A 120 -11.37 -2.34 4.08
N LYS A 121 -10.28 -2.44 4.86
CA LYS A 121 -9.90 -1.43 5.85
C LYS A 121 -9.31 -0.19 5.19
N ASP A 122 -9.49 0.95 5.83
CA ASP A 122 -8.90 2.21 5.38
C ASP A 122 -7.45 2.32 5.87
N VAL A 123 -6.47 2.10 4.97
CA VAL A 123 -5.03 2.20 5.28
C VAL A 123 -4.52 3.65 5.32
N GLY A 124 -5.40 4.64 5.19
CA GLY A 124 -5.14 6.05 5.51
C GLY A 124 -5.56 6.41 6.94
N ASP A 125 -6.35 5.55 7.60
CA ASP A 125 -6.81 5.77 8.97
C ASP A 125 -5.70 5.45 9.98
N ASN A 126 -5.36 6.42 10.83
CA ASN A 126 -4.32 6.29 11.84
C ASN A 126 -4.60 5.14 12.83
N GLU A 127 -5.86 4.90 13.23
CA GLU A 127 -6.20 3.80 14.13
C GLU A 127 -5.91 2.43 13.49
N GLU A 128 -6.18 2.27 12.20
CA GLU A 128 -5.85 1.03 11.48
C GLU A 128 -4.33 0.88 11.34
N LEU A 129 -3.60 1.95 11.04
CA LEU A 129 -2.14 1.94 10.96
C LEU A 129 -1.48 1.59 12.31
N ILE A 130 -2.04 2.05 13.42
CA ILE A 130 -1.60 1.69 14.78
C ILE A 130 -1.84 0.19 15.05
N LYS A 131 -2.98 -0.37 14.63
CA LYS A 131 -3.25 -1.81 14.75
C LYS A 131 -2.25 -2.65 13.95
N ILE A 132 -1.95 -2.23 12.71
CA ILE A 132 -0.94 -2.89 11.88
C ILE A 132 0.43 -2.83 12.55
N SER A 133 0.81 -1.68 13.11
CA SER A 133 2.07 -1.50 13.83
C SER A 133 2.19 -2.43 15.04
N LYS A 134 1.10 -2.63 15.79
CA LYS A 134 1.04 -3.59 16.90
C LYS A 134 1.24 -5.03 16.43
N LYS A 135 0.57 -5.44 15.33
CA LYS A 135 0.76 -6.78 14.74
C LYS A 135 2.21 -7.04 14.33
N LEU A 136 2.92 -6.00 13.93
CA LEU A 136 4.34 -6.03 13.56
C LEU A 136 5.29 -5.98 14.77
N ASN A 137 4.78 -5.84 15.99
CA ASN A 137 5.60 -5.58 17.19
C ASN A 137 6.51 -4.35 17.03
N LEU A 138 6.04 -3.30 16.35
CA LEU A 138 6.66 -1.98 16.33
C LEU A 138 6.25 -1.18 17.57
N ASN A 139 7.00 -0.13 17.88
CA ASN A 139 6.63 0.76 18.98
C ASN A 139 5.37 1.57 18.63
N SER A 140 4.20 0.96 18.85
CA SER A 140 2.90 1.54 18.49
C SER A 140 2.57 2.84 19.23
N GLU A 141 3.07 3.01 20.46
CA GLU A 141 2.86 4.25 21.21
C GLU A 141 3.66 5.42 20.60
N LYS A 142 4.89 5.15 20.18
CA LYS A 142 5.67 6.14 19.42
C LYS A 142 5.01 6.45 18.08
N ILE A 143 4.60 5.42 17.33
CA ILE A 143 3.95 5.56 16.03
C ILE A 143 2.66 6.39 16.14
N LYS A 144 1.85 6.15 17.17
CA LYS A 144 0.66 6.96 17.44
C LYS A 144 1.00 8.44 17.55
N LYS A 145 2.00 8.79 18.37
CA LYS A 145 2.46 10.18 18.54
C LYS A 145 3.03 10.75 17.24
N ASP A 146 3.84 9.97 16.53
CA ASP A 146 4.47 10.42 15.28
C ASP A 146 3.42 10.66 14.18
N LEU A 147 2.36 9.86 14.10
CA LEU A 147 1.26 10.05 13.13
C LEU A 147 0.46 11.35 13.37
N GLU A 148 0.45 11.87 14.60
CA GLU A 148 -0.18 13.17 14.93
C GLU A 148 0.70 14.37 14.53
N THR A 149 1.89 14.14 13.99
CA THR A 149 2.87 15.16 13.59
C THR A 149 3.25 15.01 12.13
N ASP A 150 4.02 15.97 11.61
CA ASP A 150 4.57 15.92 10.23
C ASP A 150 5.95 15.21 10.13
N ILE A 151 6.31 14.41 11.15
CA ILE A 151 7.57 13.66 11.12
C ILE A 151 7.65 12.79 9.86
N ASP A 152 8.75 12.91 9.13
CA ASP A 152 9.06 12.21 7.86
C ASP A 152 8.11 12.51 6.67
N VAL A 153 7.08 13.36 6.82
CA VAL A 153 6.17 13.73 5.70
C VAL A 153 6.98 14.29 4.53
N LYS A 154 7.67 15.41 4.75
CA LYS A 154 8.46 16.05 3.69
C LYS A 154 9.53 15.14 3.10
N LYS A 155 10.09 14.25 3.90
CA LYS A 155 11.10 13.30 3.43
C LYS A 155 10.52 12.27 2.47
N ILE A 156 9.31 11.78 2.76
CA ILE A 156 8.59 10.84 1.89
C ILE A 156 8.18 11.52 0.59
N GLU A 157 7.66 12.74 0.66
CA GLU A 157 7.28 13.51 -0.52
C GLU A 157 8.49 13.77 -1.44
N LEU A 158 9.62 14.19 -0.89
CA LEU A 158 10.85 14.42 -1.66
C LEU A 158 11.39 13.11 -2.27
N GLU A 159 11.35 12.01 -1.52
CA GLU A 159 11.76 10.70 -2.01
C GLU A 159 10.85 10.23 -3.16
N GLU A 160 9.53 10.40 -3.03
CA GLU A 160 8.57 10.10 -4.09
C GLU A 160 8.81 10.93 -5.34
N TRP A 161 8.99 12.25 -5.20
CA TRP A 161 9.28 13.14 -6.33
C TRP A 161 10.55 12.75 -7.06
N SER A 162 11.59 12.33 -6.34
CA SER A 162 12.84 11.88 -6.97
C SER A 162 12.63 10.67 -7.89
N TYR A 163 11.71 9.77 -7.56
CA TYR A 163 11.38 8.63 -8.44
C TYR A 163 10.54 9.04 -9.63
N ARG A 164 9.62 10.01 -9.47
CA ARG A 164 8.85 10.56 -10.59
C ARG A 164 9.76 11.25 -11.61
N ASP A 165 10.76 12.00 -11.14
CA ASP A 165 11.76 12.65 -11.99
C ASP A 165 12.62 11.64 -12.78
N LEU A 166 12.78 10.42 -12.26
CA LEU A 166 13.42 9.31 -12.96
C LEU A 166 12.52 8.58 -13.97
N GLY A 167 11.26 9.02 -14.11
CA GLY A 167 10.30 8.45 -15.05
C GLY A 167 9.62 7.17 -14.59
N ILE A 168 9.60 6.93 -13.28
CA ILE A 168 8.88 5.80 -12.67
C ILE A 168 7.39 6.12 -12.53
#